data_9398a7ea6abb8c1e31e408a99e257e34
#
_entry.id   9398a7ea6abb8c1e31e408a99e257e34
#
_cell.length_a   1.000
_cell.length_b   1.000
_cell.length_c   1.000
_cell.angle_alpha   90.00
_cell.angle_beta   90.00
_cell.angle_gamma   90.00
#
_symmetry.space_group_name_H-M   'P 1'
#
loop_
_entity.id
_entity.type
_entity.pdbx_description
1 polymer ?
#
loop_
_entity_poly.entity_id
_entity_poly.type
_entity_poly.pdbx_seq_one_letter_code
_entity_poly.pdbx_strand_id
1 'polypeptide(L)'
;MKKTAFFIIFLLVFSGCVGTGSKGVFGTGVSVAFDPRTVGTQIDDSIMEKNLIARLTLTDNKYLISVGVKVLDGRFFLTGKVENPEDKLQITKMAWETKGARSVKNDIKIKEKFNFKQSAKDLLITSQLRTALIFNKEIKATN
;
A
#
# COMPACT_ATOMS: atom_id res chain seq x y z
N MET A 1 41.53 -10.23 26.93
CA MET A 1 40.15 -10.36 27.41
C MET A 1 39.27 -9.16 27.07
N LYS A 2 39.67 -7.87 27.26
CA LYS A 2 38.81 -6.70 26.91
C LYS A 2 38.56 -6.52 25.40
N LYS A 3 39.52 -6.87 24.52
CA LYS A 3 39.40 -6.76 23.06
C LYS A 3 38.45 -7.84 22.46
N THR A 4 38.44 -9.05 23.03
CA THR A 4 37.54 -10.13 22.61
C THR A 4 36.08 -9.85 23.01
N ALA A 5 35.87 -9.26 24.20
CA ALA A 5 34.53 -8.86 24.64
C ALA A 5 33.96 -7.73 23.76
N PHE A 6 34.80 -6.77 23.33
CA PHE A 6 34.38 -5.71 22.41
C PHE A 6 33.97 -6.26 21.03
N PHE A 7 34.72 -7.27 20.54
CA PHE A 7 34.41 -7.90 19.23
C PHE A 7 33.11 -8.72 19.27
N ILE A 8 32.82 -9.37 20.40
CA ILE A 8 31.57 -10.13 20.60
C ILE A 8 30.39 -9.18 20.68
N ILE A 9 30.52 -8.04 21.39
CA ILE A 9 29.46 -7.01 21.47
C ILE A 9 29.22 -6.38 20.10
N PHE A 10 30.26 -6.13 19.31
CA PHE A 10 30.14 -5.59 17.95
C PHE A 10 29.41 -6.57 17.00
N LEU A 11 29.67 -7.87 17.10
CA LEU A 11 28.97 -8.91 16.33
C LEU A 11 27.48 -9.04 16.69
N LEU A 12 27.13 -8.82 17.96
CA LEU A 12 25.73 -8.87 18.41
C LEU A 12 24.89 -7.68 17.94
N VAL A 13 25.54 -6.52 17.71
CA VAL A 13 24.84 -5.31 17.21
C VAL A 13 24.46 -5.45 15.72
N PHE A 14 25.22 -6.22 14.94
CA PHE A 14 24.92 -6.45 13.52
C PHE A 14 23.87 -7.54 13.26
N SER A 15 23.56 -8.40 14.24
CA SER A 15 22.52 -9.42 14.11
C SER A 15 21.09 -8.89 14.34
N GLY A 16 20.90 -7.61 14.62
CA GLY A 16 19.63 -6.98 15.00
C GLY A 16 18.74 -6.50 13.86
N CYS A 17 19.04 -6.75 12.59
CA CYS A 17 18.22 -6.30 11.47
C CYS A 17 17.48 -7.44 10.74
N VAL A 18 16.97 -8.43 11.47
CA VAL A 18 15.88 -9.25 10.95
C VAL A 18 14.58 -8.56 11.34
N GLY A 19 14.09 -7.72 10.43
CA GLY A 19 12.90 -6.89 10.64
C GLY A 19 11.72 -7.72 11.10
N THR A 20 11.23 -7.41 12.29
CA THR A 20 9.95 -7.88 12.85
C THR A 20 8.73 -7.20 12.20
N GLY A 21 8.85 -6.82 10.92
CA GLY A 21 7.68 -6.42 10.14
C GLY A 21 6.83 -7.65 9.84
N SER A 22 5.52 -7.51 9.74
CA SER A 22 4.57 -8.54 9.33
C SER A 22 4.89 -9.22 7.98
N LYS A 23 5.96 -8.79 7.32
CA LYS A 23 6.59 -9.35 6.12
C LYS A 23 8.01 -9.89 6.38
N GLY A 24 8.33 -10.30 7.60
CA GLY A 24 9.59 -10.98 7.92
C GLY A 24 9.77 -12.27 7.13
N VAL A 25 11.00 -12.80 7.11
CA VAL A 25 11.38 -14.02 6.36
C VAL A 25 10.40 -15.17 6.58
N PHE A 26 9.86 -15.33 7.79
CA PHE A 26 8.86 -16.33 8.12
C PHE A 26 7.46 -16.01 7.57
N GLY A 27 7.05 -14.72 7.56
CA GLY A 27 5.75 -14.31 7.02
C GLY A 27 5.64 -14.49 5.51
N THR A 28 6.73 -14.28 4.78
CA THR A 28 6.77 -14.49 3.32
C THR A 28 6.71 -16.00 2.98
N GLY A 29 7.42 -16.84 3.73
CA GLY A 29 7.42 -18.29 3.51
C GLY A 29 6.05 -18.92 3.78
N VAL A 30 5.37 -18.50 4.84
CA VAL A 30 4.04 -19.01 5.19
C VAL A 30 2.99 -18.54 4.18
N SER A 31 3.02 -17.28 3.73
CA SER A 31 2.07 -16.79 2.74
C SER A 31 2.22 -17.47 1.38
N VAL A 32 3.45 -17.83 0.98
CA VAL A 32 3.71 -18.60 -0.25
C VAL A 32 3.14 -20.02 -0.15
N ALA A 33 3.25 -20.66 1.03
CA ALA A 33 2.78 -22.03 1.23
C ALA A 33 1.24 -22.16 1.17
N PHE A 34 0.49 -21.11 1.52
CA PHE A 34 -0.98 -21.10 1.50
C PHE A 34 -1.58 -20.44 0.27
N ASP A 35 -0.76 -19.86 -0.62
CA ASP A 35 -1.24 -19.28 -1.87
C ASP A 35 -1.49 -20.40 -2.90
N PRO A 36 -2.70 -20.51 -3.47
CA PRO A 36 -3.03 -21.58 -4.43
C PRO A 36 -2.29 -21.42 -5.77
N ARG A 37 -1.61 -20.30 -6.02
CA ARG A 37 -0.82 -20.08 -7.22
C ARG A 37 0.52 -20.82 -7.13
N THR A 38 1.04 -21.25 -8.28
CA THR A 38 2.36 -21.85 -8.34
C THR A 38 3.45 -20.85 -7.91
N VAL A 39 4.56 -21.34 -7.37
CA VAL A 39 5.71 -20.50 -7.00
C VAL A 39 6.22 -19.70 -8.22
N GLY A 40 6.24 -20.33 -9.41
CA GLY A 40 6.62 -19.67 -10.66
C GLY A 40 5.73 -18.45 -10.94
N THR A 41 4.40 -18.61 -10.88
CA THR A 41 3.45 -17.50 -11.06
C THR A 41 3.65 -16.38 -10.04
N GLN A 42 3.94 -16.73 -8.78
CA GLN A 42 4.19 -15.71 -7.74
C GLN A 42 5.49 -14.92 -8.00
N ILE A 43 6.52 -15.58 -8.54
CA ILE A 43 7.78 -14.93 -8.93
C ILE A 43 7.52 -14.00 -10.12
N ASP A 44 6.83 -14.45 -11.16
CA ASP A 44 6.51 -13.66 -12.34
C ASP A 44 5.67 -12.43 -11.97
N ASP A 45 4.64 -12.61 -11.15
CA ASP A 45 3.82 -11.51 -10.62
C ASP A 45 4.66 -10.48 -9.87
N SER A 46 5.60 -10.94 -9.03
CA SER A 46 6.51 -10.07 -8.26
C SER A 46 7.46 -9.29 -9.17
N ILE A 47 7.94 -9.90 -10.24
CA ILE A 47 8.80 -9.23 -11.24
C ILE A 47 8.00 -8.16 -11.98
N MET A 48 6.79 -8.47 -12.43
CA MET A 48 5.89 -7.52 -13.10
C MET A 48 5.54 -6.33 -12.18
N GLU A 49 5.20 -6.60 -10.91
CA GLU A 49 4.91 -5.59 -9.90
C GLU A 49 6.08 -4.62 -9.72
N LYS A 50 7.29 -5.15 -9.50
CA LYS A 50 8.50 -4.34 -9.30
C LYS A 50 8.90 -3.57 -10.56
N ASN A 51 8.73 -4.15 -11.74
CA ASN A 51 9.00 -3.48 -13.00
C ASN A 51 8.11 -2.25 -13.19
N LEU A 52 6.81 -2.39 -12.94
CA LEU A 52 5.90 -1.24 -13.03
C LEU A 52 6.21 -0.19 -11.97
N ILE A 53 6.48 -0.58 -10.71
CA ILE A 53 6.85 0.35 -9.64
C ILE A 53 8.13 1.12 -10.02
N ALA A 54 9.15 0.46 -10.55
CA ALA A 54 10.39 1.11 -10.98
C ALA A 54 10.13 2.12 -12.10
N ARG A 55 9.34 1.76 -13.12
CA ARG A 55 8.97 2.67 -14.22
C ARG A 55 8.17 3.88 -13.71
N LEU A 56 7.22 3.67 -12.82
CA LEU A 56 6.45 4.76 -12.19
C LEU A 56 7.36 5.70 -11.41
N THR A 57 8.29 5.16 -10.61
CA THR A 57 9.24 5.96 -9.83
C THR A 57 10.18 6.77 -10.72
N LEU A 58 10.64 6.20 -11.83
CA LEU A 58 11.46 6.91 -12.81
C LEU A 58 10.70 8.03 -13.55
N THR A 59 9.38 7.88 -13.69
CA THR A 59 8.53 8.91 -14.30
C THR A 59 8.27 10.06 -13.33
N ASP A 60 7.88 9.75 -12.10
CA ASP A 60 7.72 10.73 -11.03
C ASP A 60 7.80 10.02 -9.66
N ASN A 61 8.73 10.45 -8.82
CA ASN A 61 8.94 9.88 -7.48
C ASN A 61 7.69 9.93 -6.58
N LYS A 62 6.76 10.87 -6.84
CA LYS A 62 5.50 10.95 -6.08
C LYS A 62 4.66 9.67 -6.20
N TYR A 63 4.76 8.94 -7.33
CA TYR A 63 3.99 7.72 -7.53
C TYR A 63 4.40 6.59 -6.60
N LEU A 64 5.66 6.57 -6.15
CA LEU A 64 6.15 5.57 -5.19
C LEU A 64 5.33 5.54 -3.89
N ILE A 65 4.86 6.71 -3.45
CA ILE A 65 4.10 6.86 -2.20
C ILE A 65 2.60 6.90 -2.46
N SER A 66 2.18 7.50 -3.58
CA SER A 66 0.76 7.78 -3.86
C SER A 66 0.04 6.65 -4.58
N VAL A 67 0.77 5.73 -5.22
CA VAL A 67 0.21 4.66 -6.05
C VAL A 67 0.64 3.29 -5.52
N GLY A 68 -0.33 2.47 -5.18
CA GLY A 68 -0.12 1.07 -4.84
C GLY A 68 -0.31 0.19 -6.09
N VAL A 69 0.65 -0.68 -6.33
CA VAL A 69 0.60 -1.69 -7.39
C VAL A 69 0.58 -3.07 -6.76
N LYS A 70 -0.33 -3.93 -7.22
CA LYS A 70 -0.34 -5.35 -6.89
C LYS A 70 -0.60 -6.16 -8.14
N VAL A 71 0.11 -7.27 -8.29
CA VAL A 71 -0.09 -8.19 -9.42
C VAL A 71 -0.46 -9.57 -8.90
N LEU A 72 -1.50 -10.17 -9.48
CA LEU A 72 -1.99 -11.50 -9.15
C LEU A 72 -2.36 -12.22 -10.44
N ASP A 73 -1.61 -13.25 -10.81
CA ASP A 73 -1.80 -14.03 -12.03
C ASP A 73 -1.83 -13.13 -13.29
N GLY A 74 -0.86 -12.20 -13.38
CA GLY A 74 -0.76 -11.24 -14.47
C GLY A 74 -1.83 -10.14 -14.48
N ARG A 75 -2.69 -10.10 -13.47
CA ARG A 75 -3.72 -9.06 -13.30
C ARG A 75 -3.20 -7.96 -12.40
N PHE A 76 -3.13 -6.74 -12.91
CA PHE A 76 -2.69 -5.55 -12.19
C PHE A 76 -3.86 -4.93 -11.44
N PHE A 77 -3.66 -4.65 -10.17
CA PHE A 77 -4.55 -3.89 -9.31
C PHE A 77 -3.83 -2.61 -8.91
N LEU A 78 -4.32 -1.48 -9.43
CA LEU A 78 -3.77 -0.16 -9.19
C LEU A 78 -4.67 0.57 -8.20
N THR A 79 -4.09 1.03 -7.10
CA THR A 79 -4.81 1.74 -6.04
C THR A 79 -4.09 3.01 -5.66
N GLY A 80 -4.73 3.90 -4.91
CA GLY A 80 -4.10 5.12 -4.43
C GLY A 80 -4.83 6.38 -4.83
N LYS A 81 -4.11 7.52 -4.79
CA LYS A 81 -4.66 8.83 -5.14
C LYS A 81 -3.64 9.64 -5.93
N VAL A 82 -4.08 10.20 -7.05
CA VAL A 82 -3.30 11.11 -7.91
C VAL A 82 -3.95 12.48 -7.99
N GLU A 83 -3.21 13.48 -8.44
CA GLU A 83 -3.70 14.86 -8.49
C GLU A 83 -4.52 15.14 -9.74
N ASN A 84 -4.11 14.53 -10.87
CA ASN A 84 -4.71 14.81 -12.17
C ASN A 84 -5.25 13.53 -12.83
N PRO A 85 -6.28 13.64 -13.66
CA PRO A 85 -6.79 12.51 -14.46
C PRO A 85 -5.75 11.96 -15.44
N GLU A 86 -4.87 12.81 -15.94
CA GLU A 86 -3.78 12.46 -16.85
C GLU A 86 -2.81 11.49 -16.20
N ASP A 87 -2.45 11.72 -14.92
CA ASP A 87 -1.60 10.82 -14.13
C ASP A 87 -2.24 9.42 -14.06
N LYS A 88 -3.55 9.35 -13.80
CA LYS A 88 -4.30 8.08 -13.76
C LYS A 88 -4.25 7.34 -15.08
N LEU A 89 -4.43 8.06 -16.20
CA LEU A 89 -4.38 7.49 -17.54
C LEU A 89 -2.97 6.99 -17.89
N GLN A 90 -1.94 7.77 -17.58
CA GLN A 90 -0.54 7.41 -17.81
C GLN A 90 -0.15 6.15 -17.05
N ILE A 91 -0.50 6.06 -15.77
CA ILE A 91 -0.23 4.89 -14.93
C ILE A 91 -0.93 3.64 -15.50
N THR A 92 -2.18 3.78 -15.96
CA THR A 92 -2.92 2.68 -16.59
C THR A 92 -2.22 2.20 -17.87
N LYS A 93 -1.78 3.12 -18.72
CA LYS A 93 -1.05 2.81 -19.95
C LYS A 93 0.23 2.04 -19.64
N MET A 94 1.03 2.53 -18.67
CA MET A 94 2.28 1.88 -18.27
C MET A 94 2.05 0.46 -17.73
N ALA A 95 0.94 0.22 -17.04
CA ALA A 95 0.57 -1.11 -16.56
C ALA A 95 0.25 -2.06 -17.73
N TRP A 96 -0.51 -1.60 -18.72
CA TRP A 96 -0.79 -2.39 -19.93
C TRP A 96 0.44 -2.69 -20.78
N GLU A 97 1.40 -1.80 -20.81
CA GLU A 97 2.68 -1.98 -21.53
C GLU A 97 3.65 -2.94 -20.80
N THR A 98 3.34 -3.33 -19.58
CA THR A 98 4.19 -4.28 -18.85
C THR A 98 4.02 -5.68 -19.43
N LYS A 99 5.14 -6.30 -19.84
CA LYS A 99 5.14 -7.64 -20.42
C LYS A 99 4.47 -8.64 -19.46
N GLY A 100 3.51 -9.38 -19.96
CA GLY A 100 2.76 -10.38 -19.17
C GLY A 100 1.46 -9.86 -18.57
N ALA A 101 1.12 -8.58 -18.75
CA ALA A 101 -0.14 -8.03 -18.28
C ALA A 101 -1.33 -8.69 -18.99
N ARG A 102 -2.22 -9.30 -18.21
CA ARG A 102 -3.46 -9.93 -18.69
C ARG A 102 -4.66 -9.01 -18.52
N SER A 103 -4.69 -8.26 -17.43
CA SER A 103 -5.72 -7.26 -17.17
C SER A 103 -5.22 -6.18 -16.23
N VAL A 104 -5.84 -5.00 -16.29
CA VAL A 104 -5.53 -3.86 -15.41
C VAL A 104 -6.83 -3.36 -14.80
N LYS A 105 -6.96 -3.50 -13.48
CA LYS A 105 -8.02 -2.89 -12.69
C LYS A 105 -7.48 -1.62 -12.04
N ASN A 106 -8.02 -0.47 -12.43
CA ASN A 106 -7.56 0.83 -11.95
C ASN A 106 -8.57 1.44 -10.97
N ASP A 107 -8.30 1.30 -9.68
CA ASP A 107 -9.06 1.88 -8.58
C ASP A 107 -8.39 3.17 -8.03
N ILE A 108 -7.47 3.79 -8.80
CA ILE A 108 -6.84 5.06 -8.43
C ILE A 108 -7.91 6.16 -8.42
N LYS A 109 -7.97 6.91 -7.32
CA LYS A 109 -8.85 8.07 -7.15
C LYS A 109 -8.10 9.36 -7.45
N ILE A 110 -8.81 10.36 -7.97
CA ILE A 110 -8.26 11.71 -8.11
C ILE A 110 -8.42 12.40 -6.75
N LYS A 111 -7.36 13.09 -6.29
CA LYS A 111 -7.42 13.89 -5.06
C LYS A 111 -8.40 15.03 -5.28
N GLU A 112 -9.43 15.08 -4.49
CA GLU A 112 -10.28 16.28 -4.42
C GLU A 112 -9.47 17.44 -3.83
N LYS A 113 -9.59 18.61 -4.42
CA LYS A 113 -9.01 19.83 -3.83
C LYS A 113 -9.62 20.01 -2.44
N PHE A 114 -8.76 20.05 -1.42
CA PHE A 114 -9.22 20.23 -0.05
C PHE A 114 -9.98 21.56 0.07
N ASN A 115 -11.30 21.46 0.22
CA ASN A 115 -12.15 22.62 0.45
C ASN A 115 -12.36 22.75 1.96
N PHE A 116 -11.57 23.61 2.60
CA PHE A 116 -11.63 23.86 4.05
C PHE A 116 -13.05 24.20 4.51
N LYS A 117 -13.77 25.02 3.75
CA LYS A 117 -15.15 25.43 4.08
C LYS A 117 -16.10 24.22 4.10
N GLN A 118 -15.98 23.33 3.13
CA GLN A 118 -16.80 22.12 3.06
C GLN A 118 -16.44 21.16 4.20
N SER A 119 -15.16 20.92 4.43
CA SER A 119 -14.70 20.03 5.51
C SER A 119 -15.08 20.55 6.90
N ALA A 120 -15.02 21.85 7.14
CA ALA A 120 -15.46 22.46 8.38
C ALA A 120 -16.99 22.31 8.58
N LYS A 121 -17.78 22.47 7.51
CA LYS A 121 -19.22 22.25 7.55
C LYS A 121 -19.57 20.79 7.85
N ASP A 122 -18.90 19.84 7.20
CA ASP A 122 -19.13 18.41 7.41
C ASP A 122 -18.76 17.98 8.85
N LEU A 123 -17.68 18.56 9.40
CA LEU A 123 -17.30 18.34 10.79
C LEU A 123 -18.36 18.87 11.77
N LEU A 124 -18.87 20.07 11.54
CA LEU A 124 -19.94 20.66 12.35
C LEU A 124 -21.22 19.82 12.32
N ILE A 125 -21.67 19.40 11.15
CA ILE A 125 -22.84 18.54 10.99
C ILE A 125 -22.63 17.20 11.70
N THR A 126 -21.46 16.59 11.52
CA THR A 126 -21.13 15.32 12.17
C THR A 126 -21.10 15.43 13.69
N SER A 127 -20.55 16.51 14.25
CA SER A 127 -20.51 16.74 15.70
C SER A 127 -21.91 17.00 16.26
N GLN A 128 -22.73 17.80 15.58
CA GLN A 128 -24.12 18.03 15.96
C GLN A 128 -24.94 16.73 15.95
N LEU A 129 -24.80 15.93 14.91
CA LEU A 129 -25.47 14.63 14.81
C LEU A 129 -25.05 13.68 15.93
N ARG A 130 -23.75 13.56 16.20
CA ARG A 130 -23.24 12.74 17.32
C ARG A 130 -23.78 13.20 18.66
N THR A 131 -23.80 14.51 18.91
CA THR A 131 -24.36 15.08 20.13
C THR A 131 -25.85 14.77 20.25
N ALA A 132 -26.61 14.96 19.19
CA ALA A 132 -28.05 14.64 19.18
C ALA A 132 -28.32 13.14 19.43
N LEU A 133 -27.51 12.25 18.85
CA LEU A 133 -27.61 10.80 19.06
C LEU A 133 -27.30 10.39 20.52
N ILE A 134 -26.28 11.03 21.15
CA ILE A 134 -25.92 10.74 22.54
C ILE A 134 -27.01 11.20 23.51
N PHE A 135 -27.63 12.35 23.25
CA PHE A 135 -28.69 12.90 24.09
C PHE A 135 -30.08 12.31 23.83
N ASN A 136 -30.24 11.54 22.74
CA ASN A 136 -31.51 10.89 22.45
C ASN A 136 -31.63 9.61 23.29
N LYS A 137 -32.57 9.62 24.27
CA LYS A 137 -32.81 8.50 25.19
C LYS A 137 -33.35 7.23 24.50
N GLU A 138 -33.89 7.34 23.29
CA GLU A 138 -34.45 6.22 22.54
C GLU A 138 -33.38 5.39 21.82
N ILE A 139 -32.17 5.94 21.62
CA ILE A 139 -31.08 5.25 20.94
C ILE A 139 -30.04 4.84 21.98
N LYS A 140 -29.99 3.55 22.31
CA LYS A 140 -28.88 3.00 23.09
C LYS A 140 -27.62 2.98 22.23
N ALA A 141 -26.65 3.85 22.54
CA ALA A 141 -25.37 3.97 21.87
C ALA A 141 -24.38 2.81 22.19
N THR A 142 -24.87 1.74 22.81
CA THR A 142 -24.09 0.57 23.21
C THR A 142 -24.57 -0.66 22.43
N ASN A 143 -24.08 -0.77 21.21
CA ASN A 143 -24.04 -2.05 20.51
C ASN A 143 -22.75 -2.10 19.68
#